data_420e8c6d8971f42a989c14b0396093f8
#
_entry.id   420e8c6d8971f42a989c14b0396093f8
#
_cell.length_a   1.000
_cell.length_b   1.000
_cell.length_c   1.000
_cell.angle_alpha   90.00
_cell.angle_beta   90.00
_cell.angle_gamma   90.00
#
_symmetry.space_group_name_H-M   'P 1'
#
loop_
_entity.id
_entity.type
_entity.pdbx_description
1 polymer ?
#
loop_
_entity_poly.entity_id
_entity_poly.type
_entity_poly.pdbx_seq_one_letter_code
_entity_poly.pdbx_strand_id
1 'polypeptide(L)'
;MKNILSALSVTVSASVLSMVLSTASQAQTIDPKLEWATKVVALQQGPELNRLVDQLANSTAQDLLQKWGPRLQATVPKARQAQVTEELNTELRKYSSEVAQLIGSKVGKVSTDALIPAYVEKFTLEELQQIAAFFESPAIKKYQASAPELGNIFVQRLVEAARGDVSARAAQFDESAAKILGTGAASKSAPAAPALPNNNKPAVKK
;
A
#
# COMPACT_ATOMS: atom_id res chain seq x y z
N MET A 1 3.66 97.66 42.04
CA MET A 1 2.54 98.19 41.31
C MET A 1 1.99 97.09 40.42
N LYS A 2 0.88 96.53 40.82
CA LYS A 2 -0.34 96.36 39.97
C LYS A 2 -0.07 95.68 38.62
N ASN A 3 -0.74 94.66 38.18
CA ASN A 3 -2.09 94.15 38.17
C ASN A 3 -2.07 92.74 37.63
N ILE A 4 -2.68 91.71 38.24
CA ILE A 4 -3.97 91.10 37.94
C ILE A 4 -4.32 91.05 36.43
N LEU A 5 -4.46 89.86 35.94
CA LEU A 5 -5.63 89.43 35.20
C LEU A 5 -5.63 87.94 34.83
N SER A 6 -6.65 87.33 35.26
CA SER A 6 -7.18 86.02 35.02
C SER A 6 -7.26 85.66 33.53
N ALA A 7 -6.99 84.42 33.22
CA ALA A 7 -7.48 83.81 31.94
C ALA A 7 -7.88 82.36 32.19
N LEU A 8 -9.15 82.11 31.91
CA LEU A 8 -9.88 80.86 31.96
C LEU A 8 -9.15 79.70 31.26
N SER A 9 -9.04 78.60 32.01
CA SER A 9 -8.67 77.29 31.43
C SER A 9 -9.97 76.62 30.92
N VAL A 10 -10.06 76.46 29.62
CA VAL A 10 -11.03 75.59 28.98
C VAL A 10 -10.38 74.19 28.85
N THR A 11 -10.81 73.28 29.72
CA THR A 11 -10.47 71.87 29.59
C THR A 11 -11.40 71.20 28.58
N VAL A 12 -10.89 70.94 27.37
CA VAL A 12 -11.52 70.06 26.41
C VAL A 12 -11.21 68.64 26.75
N SER A 13 -12.12 67.94 27.40
CA SER A 13 -12.04 66.49 27.61
C SER A 13 -12.35 65.76 26.32
N ALA A 14 -11.30 65.33 25.63
CA ALA A 14 -11.43 64.39 24.52
C ALA A 14 -11.56 62.97 25.07
N SER A 15 -12.84 62.51 25.15
CA SER A 15 -13.13 61.09 25.42
C SER A 15 -12.76 60.24 24.22
N VAL A 16 -11.58 59.60 24.28
CA VAL A 16 -11.17 58.58 23.34
C VAL A 16 -11.94 57.31 23.67
N LEU A 17 -13.03 57.07 22.92
CA LEU A 17 -13.78 55.82 22.94
C LEU A 17 -12.91 54.76 22.24
N SER A 18 -12.09 54.03 22.99
CA SER A 18 -11.36 52.87 22.51
C SER A 18 -12.34 51.76 22.20
N MET A 19 -12.78 51.65 20.96
CA MET A 19 -13.42 50.47 20.42
C MET A 19 -12.38 49.32 20.39
N VAL A 20 -12.37 48.50 21.42
CA VAL A 20 -11.71 47.21 21.41
C VAL A 20 -12.51 46.33 20.44
N LEU A 21 -12.07 46.26 19.19
CA LEU A 21 -12.50 45.20 18.28
C LEU A 21 -11.94 43.88 18.85
N SER A 22 -12.76 43.21 19.66
CA SER A 22 -12.56 41.80 19.98
C SER A 22 -12.76 41.03 18.68
N THR A 23 -11.65 40.78 17.94
CA THR A 23 -11.60 39.72 16.95
C THR A 23 -11.73 38.41 17.71
N ALA A 24 -12.95 37.94 17.90
CA ALA A 24 -13.20 36.58 18.28
C ALA A 24 -12.62 35.73 17.14
N SER A 25 -11.39 35.26 17.32
CA SER A 25 -10.87 34.13 16.54
C SER A 25 -11.84 32.98 16.75
N GLN A 26 -12.76 32.80 15.82
CA GLN A 26 -13.51 31.55 15.72
C GLN A 26 -12.45 30.47 15.45
N ALA A 27 -11.94 29.88 16.52
CA ALA A 27 -11.28 28.58 16.43
C ALA A 27 -12.34 27.68 15.80
N GLN A 28 -12.15 27.33 14.53
CA GLN A 28 -12.93 26.30 13.87
C GLN A 28 -12.76 25.06 14.74
N THR A 29 -13.76 24.74 15.53
CA THR A 29 -13.82 23.48 16.26
C THR A 29 -13.94 22.41 15.19
N ILE A 30 -12.80 21.78 14.89
CA ILE A 30 -12.74 20.60 14.02
C ILE A 30 -13.71 19.59 14.62
N ASP A 31 -14.63 19.08 13.81
CA ASP A 31 -15.55 18.03 14.24
C ASP A 31 -14.73 16.87 14.83
N PRO A 32 -14.90 16.54 16.12
CA PRO A 32 -14.13 15.46 16.75
C PRO A 32 -14.25 14.14 16.01
N LYS A 33 -15.39 13.87 15.38
CA LYS A 33 -15.61 12.67 14.58
C LYS A 33 -14.73 12.64 13.33
N LEU A 34 -14.57 13.80 12.68
CA LEU A 34 -13.67 13.95 11.53
C LEU A 34 -12.21 13.75 11.93
N GLU A 35 -11.79 14.27 13.07
CA GLU A 35 -10.43 14.09 13.60
C GLU A 35 -10.12 12.62 13.85
N TRP A 36 -11.03 11.89 14.54
CA TRP A 36 -10.83 10.47 14.81
C TRP A 36 -10.91 9.61 13.55
N ALA A 37 -11.77 9.92 12.58
CA ALA A 37 -11.81 9.27 11.28
C ALA A 37 -10.47 9.44 10.54
N THR A 38 -9.93 10.65 10.55
CA THR A 38 -8.60 10.93 9.96
C THR A 38 -7.49 10.12 10.64
N LYS A 39 -7.52 10.04 11.97
CA LYS A 39 -6.56 9.23 12.75
C LYS A 39 -6.66 7.75 12.40
N VAL A 40 -7.87 7.20 12.32
CA VAL A 40 -8.08 5.78 11.95
C VAL A 40 -7.55 5.50 10.55
N VAL A 41 -7.84 6.35 9.57
CA VAL A 41 -7.33 6.22 8.20
C VAL A 41 -5.80 6.27 8.16
N ALA A 42 -5.17 7.15 8.94
CA ALA A 42 -3.71 7.23 9.04
C ALA A 42 -3.09 5.96 9.64
N LEU A 43 -3.72 5.37 10.67
CA LEU A 43 -3.26 4.14 11.32
C LEU A 43 -3.34 2.89 10.41
N GLN A 44 -4.18 2.93 9.37
CA GLN A 44 -4.31 1.86 8.38
C GLN A 44 -3.28 1.95 7.25
N GLN A 45 -2.54 3.05 7.14
CA GLN A 45 -1.47 3.20 6.15
C GLN A 45 -0.23 2.41 6.61
N GLY A 46 -0.22 1.13 6.30
CA GLY A 46 0.80 0.20 6.75
C GLY A 46 1.25 -0.78 5.64
N PRO A 47 2.01 -1.82 6.01
CA PRO A 47 2.56 -2.80 5.06
C PRO A 47 1.53 -3.45 4.15
N GLU A 48 0.30 -3.62 4.62
CA GLU A 48 -0.79 -4.24 3.84
C GLU A 48 -1.19 -3.35 2.64
N LEU A 49 -1.22 -2.03 2.85
CA LEU A 49 -1.50 -1.09 1.77
C LEU A 49 -0.38 -1.09 0.72
N ASN A 50 0.88 -1.17 1.16
CA ASN A 50 2.01 -1.30 0.24
C ASN A 50 1.90 -2.59 -0.59
N ARG A 51 1.54 -3.72 0.02
CA ARG A 51 1.29 -4.97 -0.70
C ARG A 51 0.18 -4.82 -1.75
N LEU A 52 -0.91 -4.13 -1.41
CA LEU A 52 -1.99 -3.87 -2.37
C LEU A 52 -1.48 -3.04 -3.55
N VAL A 53 -0.69 -2.00 -3.30
CA VAL A 53 -0.05 -1.18 -4.34
C VAL A 53 0.83 -2.03 -5.24
N ASP A 54 1.68 -2.89 -4.67
CA ASP A 54 2.55 -3.80 -5.40
C ASP A 54 1.75 -4.82 -6.22
N GLN A 55 0.67 -5.37 -5.68
CA GLN A 55 -0.20 -6.29 -6.41
C GLN A 55 -0.87 -5.63 -7.62
N LEU A 56 -1.37 -4.40 -7.45
CA LEU A 56 -1.96 -3.62 -8.54
C LEU A 56 -0.92 -3.32 -9.63
N ALA A 57 0.29 -2.91 -9.26
CA ALA A 57 1.36 -2.67 -10.21
C ALA A 57 1.76 -3.94 -10.96
N ASN A 58 1.91 -5.06 -10.25
CA ASN A 58 2.28 -6.34 -10.85
C ASN A 58 1.18 -6.88 -11.77
N SER A 59 -0.09 -6.66 -11.47
CA SER A 59 -1.18 -7.07 -12.36
C SER A 59 -1.09 -6.37 -13.73
N THR A 60 -0.76 -5.09 -13.76
CA THR A 60 -0.57 -4.35 -15.02
C THR A 60 0.66 -4.84 -15.80
N ALA A 61 1.73 -5.25 -15.11
CA ALA A 61 2.91 -5.85 -15.74
C ALA A 61 2.59 -7.22 -16.35
N GLN A 62 1.74 -8.03 -15.72
CA GLN A 62 1.28 -9.30 -16.27
C GLN A 62 0.50 -9.13 -17.57
N ASP A 63 -0.38 -8.13 -17.65
CA ASP A 63 -1.10 -7.80 -18.90
C ASP A 63 -0.15 -7.48 -20.03
N LEU A 64 0.93 -6.73 -19.74
CA LEU A 64 1.98 -6.45 -20.73
C LEU A 64 2.74 -7.71 -21.14
N LEU A 65 3.06 -8.60 -20.20
CA LEU A 65 3.72 -9.86 -20.51
C LEU A 65 2.85 -10.75 -21.41
N GLN A 66 1.56 -10.86 -21.14
CA GLN A 66 0.61 -11.59 -21.98
C GLN A 66 0.52 -11.01 -23.40
N LYS A 67 0.58 -9.68 -23.52
CA LYS A 67 0.56 -8.99 -24.82
C LYS A 67 1.85 -9.19 -25.61
N TRP A 68 3.01 -9.09 -24.96
CA TRP A 68 4.31 -9.06 -25.62
C TRP A 68 4.98 -10.42 -25.72
N GLY A 69 4.68 -11.37 -24.85
CA GLY A 69 5.24 -12.72 -24.88
C GLY A 69 5.03 -13.45 -26.22
N PRO A 70 3.81 -13.56 -26.75
CA PRO A 70 3.58 -14.17 -28.07
C PRO A 70 4.28 -13.43 -29.21
N ARG A 71 4.34 -12.10 -29.14
CA ARG A 71 5.02 -11.29 -30.14
C ARG A 71 6.52 -11.56 -30.17
N LEU A 72 7.15 -11.68 -29.01
CA LEU A 72 8.56 -12.04 -28.89
C LEU A 72 8.82 -13.36 -29.61
N GLN A 73 8.01 -14.38 -29.35
CA GLN A 73 8.16 -15.70 -29.97
C GLN A 73 7.97 -15.67 -31.51
N ALA A 74 7.04 -14.83 -31.98
CA ALA A 74 6.74 -14.71 -33.39
C ALA A 74 7.77 -13.91 -34.21
N THR A 75 8.38 -12.87 -33.58
CA THR A 75 9.21 -11.91 -34.32
C THR A 75 10.71 -12.02 -34.06
N VAL A 76 11.12 -12.64 -32.94
CA VAL A 76 12.53 -12.72 -32.55
C VAL A 76 13.13 -14.07 -32.98
N PRO A 77 14.24 -14.08 -33.71
CA PRO A 77 14.94 -15.32 -34.05
C PRO A 77 15.33 -16.14 -32.83
N LYS A 78 15.18 -17.45 -32.86
CA LYS A 78 15.41 -18.37 -31.72
C LYS A 78 16.74 -18.12 -31.00
N ALA A 79 17.81 -17.84 -31.74
CA ALA A 79 19.12 -17.56 -31.16
C ALA A 79 19.19 -16.33 -30.27
N ARG A 80 18.25 -15.37 -30.43
CA ARG A 80 18.17 -14.13 -29.64
C ARG A 80 17.05 -14.09 -28.60
N GLN A 81 16.17 -15.10 -28.63
CA GLN A 81 14.99 -15.09 -27.75
C GLN A 81 15.36 -15.02 -26.27
N ALA A 82 16.40 -15.75 -25.84
CA ALA A 82 16.82 -15.73 -24.42
C ALA A 82 17.27 -14.33 -23.98
N GLN A 83 18.10 -13.67 -24.77
CA GLN A 83 18.58 -12.32 -24.50
C GLN A 83 17.40 -11.30 -24.44
N VAL A 84 16.57 -11.33 -25.49
CA VAL A 84 15.43 -10.38 -25.58
C VAL A 84 14.41 -10.64 -24.47
N THR A 85 14.22 -11.88 -24.02
CA THR A 85 13.39 -12.21 -22.87
C THR A 85 13.91 -11.55 -21.59
N GLU A 86 15.23 -11.60 -21.36
CA GLU A 86 15.82 -10.98 -20.16
C GLU A 86 15.75 -9.45 -20.20
N GLU A 87 15.95 -8.86 -21.39
CA GLU A 87 15.75 -7.42 -21.59
C GLU A 87 14.30 -7.01 -21.32
N LEU A 88 13.33 -7.77 -21.84
CA LEU A 88 11.90 -7.53 -21.60
C LEU A 88 11.52 -7.70 -20.12
N ASN A 89 12.04 -8.75 -19.46
CA ASN A 89 11.81 -8.95 -18.03
C ASN A 89 12.39 -7.79 -17.19
N THR A 90 13.54 -7.27 -17.59
CA THR A 90 14.14 -6.11 -16.91
C THR A 90 13.29 -4.86 -17.06
N GLU A 91 12.77 -4.62 -18.26
CA GLU A 91 11.87 -3.48 -18.50
C GLU A 91 10.53 -3.65 -17.78
N LEU A 92 9.98 -4.87 -17.71
CA LEU A 92 8.77 -5.17 -16.94
C LEU A 92 8.97 -4.93 -15.44
N ARG A 93 10.12 -5.31 -14.87
CA ARG A 93 10.44 -5.00 -13.45
C ARG A 93 10.51 -3.51 -13.20
N LYS A 94 11.18 -2.78 -14.10
CA LYS A 94 11.25 -1.29 -14.03
C LYS A 94 9.87 -0.68 -14.12
N TYR A 95 9.07 -1.08 -15.10
CA TYR A 95 7.68 -0.63 -15.26
C TYR A 95 6.84 -0.90 -14.00
N SER A 96 6.89 -2.11 -13.44
CA SER A 96 6.16 -2.46 -12.21
C SER A 96 6.56 -1.55 -11.04
N SER A 97 7.86 -1.27 -10.88
CA SER A 97 8.36 -0.35 -9.84
C SER A 97 7.86 1.09 -10.03
N GLU A 98 7.90 1.59 -11.27
CA GLU A 98 7.41 2.95 -11.60
C GLU A 98 5.90 3.07 -11.38
N VAL A 99 5.13 2.04 -11.76
CA VAL A 99 3.68 2.00 -11.54
C VAL A 99 3.36 1.91 -10.04
N ALA A 100 4.11 1.12 -9.27
CA ALA A 100 3.94 1.07 -7.81
C ALA A 100 4.17 2.44 -7.17
N GLN A 101 5.20 3.18 -7.58
CA GLN A 101 5.44 4.54 -7.11
C GLN A 101 4.32 5.50 -7.53
N LEU A 102 3.84 5.40 -8.78
CA LEU A 102 2.73 6.21 -9.28
C LEU A 102 1.44 5.98 -8.48
N ILE A 103 1.06 4.71 -8.26
CA ILE A 103 -0.11 4.35 -7.46
C ILE A 103 0.10 4.79 -6.00
N GLY A 104 1.26 4.51 -5.43
CA GLY A 104 1.62 4.89 -4.06
C GLY A 104 1.49 6.39 -3.82
N SER A 105 1.90 7.23 -4.78
CA SER A 105 1.76 8.70 -4.70
C SER A 105 0.31 9.18 -4.61
N LYS A 106 -0.67 8.37 -5.03
CA LYS A 106 -2.10 8.71 -4.97
C LYS A 106 -2.78 8.26 -3.68
N VAL A 107 -2.16 7.33 -2.94
CA VAL A 107 -2.76 6.71 -1.75
C VAL A 107 -3.21 7.77 -0.73
N GLY A 108 -2.36 8.73 -0.38
CA GLY A 108 -2.69 9.75 0.62
C GLY A 108 -3.94 10.55 0.23
N LYS A 109 -3.97 11.03 -1.01
CA LYS A 109 -5.12 11.81 -1.51
C LYS A 109 -6.41 10.97 -1.55
N VAL A 110 -6.33 9.76 -2.11
CA VAL A 110 -7.49 8.86 -2.21
C VAL A 110 -8.00 8.47 -0.82
N SER A 111 -7.10 8.20 0.13
CA SER A 111 -7.48 7.91 1.52
C SER A 111 -8.22 9.09 2.17
N THR A 112 -7.73 10.30 1.97
CA THR A 112 -8.40 11.51 2.50
C THR A 112 -9.76 11.73 1.85
N ASP A 113 -9.82 11.68 0.52
CA ASP A 113 -11.02 12.06 -0.22
C ASP A 113 -12.14 11.01 -0.14
N ALA A 114 -11.79 9.72 -0.04
CA ALA A 114 -12.76 8.63 -0.08
C ALA A 114 -12.99 7.97 1.28
N LEU A 115 -11.93 7.68 2.05
CA LEU A 115 -12.06 6.90 3.27
C LEU A 115 -12.53 7.75 4.45
N ILE A 116 -12.00 8.96 4.64
CA ILE A 116 -12.38 9.79 5.79
C ILE A 116 -13.90 10.07 5.80
N PRO A 117 -14.53 10.53 4.71
CA PRO A 117 -15.98 10.71 4.68
C PRO A 117 -16.75 9.41 4.95
N ALA A 118 -16.29 8.28 4.39
CA ALA A 118 -16.91 6.99 4.61
C ALA A 118 -16.85 6.55 6.08
N TYR A 119 -15.73 6.80 6.76
CA TYR A 119 -15.61 6.53 8.20
C TYR A 119 -16.52 7.44 9.04
N VAL A 120 -16.59 8.73 8.70
CA VAL A 120 -17.52 9.67 9.37
C VAL A 120 -18.97 9.24 9.18
N GLU A 121 -19.35 8.72 8.03
CA GLU A 121 -20.72 8.25 7.78
C GLU A 121 -21.04 6.96 8.53
N LYS A 122 -20.10 5.99 8.53
CA LYS A 122 -20.38 4.60 8.96
C LYS A 122 -20.21 4.36 10.46
N PHE A 123 -19.38 5.14 11.15
CA PHE A 123 -19.01 4.89 12.54
C PHE A 123 -19.40 6.06 13.44
N THR A 124 -19.71 5.77 14.69
CA THR A 124 -19.86 6.78 15.75
C THR A 124 -18.49 7.28 16.21
N LEU A 125 -18.46 8.37 16.97
CA LEU A 125 -17.22 8.87 17.57
C LEU A 125 -16.57 7.82 18.48
N GLU A 126 -17.35 7.14 19.31
CA GLU A 126 -16.91 6.12 20.24
C GLU A 126 -16.31 4.91 19.51
N GLU A 127 -16.95 4.48 18.42
CA GLU A 127 -16.43 3.38 17.59
C GLU A 127 -15.10 3.75 16.93
N LEU A 128 -14.95 4.97 16.42
CA LEU A 128 -13.69 5.45 15.86
C LEU A 128 -12.57 5.49 16.89
N GLN A 129 -12.87 5.90 18.12
CA GLN A 129 -11.92 5.86 19.23
C GLN A 129 -11.50 4.43 19.58
N GLN A 130 -12.45 3.49 19.61
CA GLN A 130 -12.15 2.08 19.86
C GLN A 130 -11.29 1.46 18.75
N ILE A 131 -11.59 1.75 17.48
CA ILE A 131 -10.82 1.30 16.33
C ILE A 131 -9.40 1.85 16.41
N ALA A 132 -9.24 3.14 16.70
CA ALA A 132 -7.91 3.73 16.85
C ALA A 132 -7.12 3.09 18.00
N ALA A 133 -7.74 2.90 19.17
CA ALA A 133 -7.13 2.25 20.31
C ALA A 133 -6.70 0.80 19.99
N PHE A 134 -7.51 0.08 19.22
CA PHE A 134 -7.15 -1.26 18.74
C PHE A 134 -5.88 -1.24 17.90
N PHE A 135 -5.78 -0.39 16.86
CA PHE A 135 -4.60 -0.28 16.01
C PHE A 135 -3.36 0.21 16.76
N GLU A 136 -3.54 1.07 17.76
CA GLU A 136 -2.44 1.58 18.58
C GLU A 136 -1.97 0.59 19.65
N SER A 137 -2.72 -0.48 19.90
CA SER A 137 -2.41 -1.42 20.97
C SER A 137 -1.06 -2.14 20.73
N PRO A 138 -0.27 -2.38 21.78
CA PRO A 138 1.01 -3.09 21.67
C PRO A 138 0.86 -4.49 21.06
N ALA A 139 -0.25 -5.17 21.34
CA ALA A 139 -0.54 -6.50 20.83
C ALA A 139 -0.69 -6.49 19.29
N ILE A 140 -1.45 -5.54 18.76
CA ILE A 140 -1.66 -5.40 17.31
C ILE A 140 -0.37 -4.97 16.61
N LYS A 141 0.38 -4.02 17.16
CA LYS A 141 1.69 -3.63 16.62
C LYS A 141 2.65 -4.83 16.55
N LYS A 142 2.71 -5.64 17.61
CA LYS A 142 3.52 -6.86 17.63
C LYS A 142 3.04 -7.88 16.60
N TYR A 143 1.72 -8.09 16.50
CA TYR A 143 1.13 -8.99 15.50
C TYR A 143 1.48 -8.54 14.07
N GLN A 144 1.28 -7.28 13.72
CA GLN A 144 1.60 -6.74 12.41
C GLN A 144 3.09 -6.89 12.07
N ALA A 145 3.98 -6.65 13.03
CA ALA A 145 5.42 -6.83 12.85
C ALA A 145 5.79 -8.31 12.63
N SER A 146 5.09 -9.24 13.29
CA SER A 146 5.36 -10.68 13.21
C SER A 146 4.63 -11.38 12.05
N ALA A 147 3.59 -10.79 11.48
CA ALA A 147 2.74 -11.41 10.47
C ALA A 147 3.50 -11.93 9.24
N PRO A 148 4.51 -11.23 8.68
CA PRO A 148 5.29 -11.75 7.55
C PRO A 148 6.06 -13.02 7.90
N GLU A 149 6.66 -13.09 9.09
CA GLU A 149 7.40 -14.27 9.56
C GLU A 149 6.45 -15.46 9.77
N LEU A 150 5.33 -15.24 10.47
CA LEU A 150 4.31 -16.26 10.70
C LEU A 150 3.73 -16.77 9.37
N GLY A 151 3.48 -15.88 8.41
CA GLY A 151 3.05 -16.24 7.07
C GLY A 151 4.07 -17.11 6.34
N ASN A 152 5.35 -16.79 6.42
CA ASN A 152 6.42 -17.60 5.81
C ASN A 152 6.51 -19.00 6.45
N ILE A 153 6.42 -19.10 7.76
CA ILE A 153 6.40 -20.40 8.48
C ILE A 153 5.22 -21.22 7.98
N PHE A 154 4.03 -20.63 7.90
CA PHE A 154 2.84 -21.32 7.42
C PHE A 154 3.01 -21.83 5.99
N VAL A 155 3.44 -20.97 5.06
CA VAL A 155 3.64 -21.32 3.65
C VAL A 155 4.67 -22.43 3.49
N GLN A 156 5.81 -22.36 4.21
CA GLN A 156 6.82 -23.40 4.16
C GLN A 156 6.27 -24.76 4.62
N ARG A 157 5.53 -24.81 5.72
CA ARG A 157 4.92 -26.02 6.22
C ARG A 157 3.82 -26.56 5.31
N LEU A 158 3.02 -25.67 4.71
CA LEU A 158 1.99 -26.05 3.76
C LEU A 158 2.60 -26.68 2.49
N VAL A 159 3.65 -26.07 1.92
CA VAL A 159 4.36 -26.61 0.76
C VAL A 159 5.00 -27.96 1.08
N GLU A 160 5.62 -28.09 2.24
CA GLU A 160 6.21 -29.36 2.70
C GLU A 160 5.13 -30.45 2.82
N ALA A 161 4.01 -30.16 3.46
CA ALA A 161 2.91 -31.09 3.65
C ALA A 161 2.24 -31.50 2.33
N ALA A 162 2.07 -30.56 1.39
CA ALA A 162 1.40 -30.80 0.12
C ALA A 162 2.29 -31.43 -0.96
N ARG A 163 3.62 -31.42 -0.78
CA ARG A 163 4.59 -31.81 -1.82
C ARG A 163 4.32 -33.21 -2.41
N GLY A 164 4.06 -34.19 -1.55
CA GLY A 164 3.79 -35.57 -1.98
C GLY A 164 2.54 -35.68 -2.85
N ASP A 165 1.44 -35.08 -2.38
CA ASP A 165 0.15 -35.13 -3.06
C ASP A 165 0.17 -34.39 -4.39
N VAL A 166 0.82 -33.22 -4.42
CA VAL A 166 0.99 -32.42 -5.65
C VAL A 166 1.83 -33.19 -6.67
N SER A 167 2.93 -33.83 -6.24
CA SER A 167 3.77 -34.65 -7.13
C SER A 167 3.02 -35.85 -7.68
N ALA A 168 2.25 -36.56 -6.85
CA ALA A 168 1.42 -37.68 -7.29
C ALA A 168 0.35 -37.22 -8.30
N ARG A 169 -0.26 -36.07 -8.04
CA ARG A 169 -1.27 -35.50 -8.98
C ARG A 169 -0.66 -35.05 -10.31
N ALA A 170 0.55 -34.49 -10.29
CA ALA A 170 1.29 -34.12 -11.48
C ALA A 170 1.61 -35.37 -12.33
N ALA A 171 2.08 -36.45 -11.72
CA ALA A 171 2.34 -37.70 -12.44
C ALA A 171 1.06 -38.29 -13.10
N GLN A 172 -0.08 -38.23 -12.41
CA GLN A 172 -1.37 -38.63 -13.00
C GLN A 172 -1.79 -37.75 -14.17
N PHE A 173 -1.49 -36.44 -14.09
CA PHE A 173 -1.73 -35.51 -15.20
C PHE A 173 -0.84 -35.84 -16.40
N ASP A 174 0.43 -36.10 -16.18
CA ASP A 174 1.40 -36.45 -17.23
C ASP A 174 0.97 -37.74 -17.96
N GLU A 175 0.50 -38.76 -17.24
CA GLU A 175 -0.04 -39.98 -17.86
C GLU A 175 -1.28 -39.68 -18.72
N SER A 176 -2.15 -38.83 -18.22
CA SER A 176 -3.37 -38.44 -18.95
C SER A 176 -3.02 -37.61 -20.20
N ALA A 177 -2.10 -36.67 -20.07
CA ALA A 177 -1.62 -35.86 -21.18
C ALA A 177 -0.93 -36.71 -22.25
N ALA A 178 -0.10 -37.69 -21.86
CA ALA A 178 0.53 -38.62 -22.78
C ALA A 178 -0.48 -39.46 -23.58
N LYS A 179 -1.56 -39.91 -22.94
CA LYS A 179 -2.67 -40.60 -23.61
C LYS A 179 -3.41 -39.69 -24.61
N ILE A 180 -3.68 -38.46 -24.24
CA ILE A 180 -4.36 -37.48 -25.11
C ILE A 180 -3.50 -37.15 -26.33
N LEU A 181 -2.20 -36.99 -26.14
CA LEU A 181 -1.25 -36.66 -27.21
C LEU A 181 -0.84 -37.87 -28.09
N GLY A 182 -1.27 -39.07 -27.73
CA GLY A 182 -0.88 -40.29 -28.46
C GLY A 182 0.60 -40.65 -28.27
N THR A 183 1.30 -40.09 -27.27
CA THR A 183 2.74 -40.30 -27.03
C THR A 183 3.01 -41.38 -25.96
N GLY A 184 2.05 -42.21 -25.65
CA GLY A 184 2.02 -43.14 -24.50
C GLY A 184 3.06 -44.28 -24.50
N ALA A 185 4.23 -44.12 -25.16
CA ALA A 185 5.31 -45.12 -25.15
C ALA A 185 6.73 -44.57 -24.93
N ALA A 186 6.93 -43.29 -24.64
CA ALA A 186 8.30 -42.80 -24.42
C ALA A 186 8.34 -41.64 -23.43
N SER A 187 8.45 -41.92 -22.13
CA SER A 187 9.22 -41.05 -21.23
C SER A 187 9.34 -41.66 -19.84
N LYS A 188 10.37 -42.43 -19.64
CA LYS A 188 11.02 -42.57 -18.32
C LYS A 188 12.14 -41.55 -18.27
N SER A 189 11.83 -40.32 -17.95
CA SER A 189 12.74 -39.33 -17.36
C SER A 189 11.94 -38.10 -16.98
N ALA A 190 11.57 -38.00 -15.68
CA ALA A 190 10.95 -36.81 -15.12
C ALA A 190 12.00 -35.68 -15.07
N PRO A 191 11.73 -34.50 -15.63
CA PRO A 191 12.46 -33.30 -15.24
C PRO A 191 12.07 -32.93 -13.82
N ALA A 192 13.08 -32.62 -13.02
CA ALA A 192 12.87 -32.09 -11.66
C ALA A 192 11.93 -30.90 -11.72
N ALA A 193 10.93 -30.90 -10.82
CA ALA A 193 9.98 -29.81 -10.66
C ALA A 193 10.74 -28.46 -10.55
N PRO A 194 10.27 -27.39 -11.20
CA PRO A 194 10.89 -26.08 -11.05
C PRO A 194 10.83 -25.66 -9.58
N ALA A 195 12.00 -25.38 -9.01
CA ALA A 195 12.10 -24.83 -7.67
C ALA A 195 11.38 -23.50 -7.66
N LEU A 196 10.40 -23.35 -6.79
CA LEU A 196 9.77 -22.07 -6.51
C LEU A 196 10.87 -21.06 -6.12
N PRO A 197 10.83 -19.82 -6.61
CA PRO A 197 11.87 -18.85 -6.31
C PRO A 197 11.92 -18.59 -4.81
N ASN A 198 13.05 -18.93 -4.20
CA ASN A 198 13.32 -18.66 -2.79
C ASN A 198 13.69 -17.17 -2.65
N ASN A 199 12.69 -16.34 -2.34
CA ASN A 199 12.87 -14.89 -2.18
C ASN A 199 13.44 -14.47 -0.81
N ASN A 200 13.99 -15.42 -0.03
CA ASN A 200 14.56 -15.10 1.29
C ASN A 200 16.09 -15.25 1.30
N LYS A 201 16.81 -14.28 0.72
CA LYS A 201 18.23 -14.09 1.05
C LYS A 201 18.34 -12.85 1.93
N PRO A 202 18.68 -12.98 3.22
CA PRO A 202 18.90 -11.80 4.06
C PRO A 202 20.15 -11.06 3.54
N ALA A 203 20.01 -9.75 3.33
CA ALA A 203 21.12 -8.87 3.02
C ALA A 203 22.05 -8.81 4.24
N VAL A 204 23.21 -9.42 4.15
CA VAL A 204 24.31 -9.25 5.11
C VAL A 204 24.86 -7.85 4.91
N LYS A 205 24.64 -6.96 5.89
CA LYS A 205 25.37 -5.69 5.99
C LYS A 205 26.81 -5.99 6.49
N LYS A 206 27.76 -5.57 5.68
CA LYS A 206 29.11 -5.25 6.17
C LYS A 206 29.16 -3.79 6.58
#